data_82cbcfc85a90a2f8f10f91e94b6ed4c0
#
_entry.id   82cbcfc85a90a2f8f10f91e94b6ed4c0
#
_cell.length_a   1.000
_cell.length_b   1.000
_cell.length_c   1.000
_cell.angle_alpha   90.00
_cell.angle_beta   90.00
_cell.angle_gamma   90.00
#
_symmetry.space_group_name_H-M   'P 1'
#
loop_
_entity.id
_entity.type
_entity.pdbx_description
1 polymer ?
#
loop_
_entity_poly.entity_id
_entity_poly.type
_entity_poly.pdbx_seq_one_letter_code
_entity_poly.pdbx_strand_id
1 'polypeptide(L)'
;MYIEKISDDYLINQNKTVFESIKKIDSNKRGFVLITDNKGHLIGVLTDGDIRRWLTSSENTDTQISVEEICNTDFIFSAKSSDISEIEKLFSDKLIFIPIIDSNNRIDSIAFRDNKNYKISTFEISINKPTFIIAEIGNNHNGSLELAYKLVDKAVSSGADC
;
A
#
# COMPACT_ATOMS: atom_id res chain seq x y z
N MET A 1 3.10 -12.57 0.75
CA MET A 1 2.25 -11.58 1.45
C MET A 1 2.63 -11.44 2.92
N TYR A 2 2.14 -10.43 3.62
CA TYR A 2 2.22 -10.31 5.08
C TYR A 2 0.86 -9.86 5.64
N ILE A 3 0.61 -10.16 6.91
CA ILE A 3 -0.64 -9.81 7.59
C ILE A 3 -0.32 -8.82 8.72
N GLU A 4 -1.04 -7.71 8.75
CA GLU A 4 -0.92 -6.66 9.74
C GLU A 4 -2.20 -6.60 10.58
N LYS A 5 -2.07 -6.45 11.90
CA LYS A 5 -3.23 -6.23 12.77
C LYS A 5 -3.87 -4.90 12.45
N ILE A 6 -5.20 -4.86 12.57
CA ILE A 6 -5.94 -3.64 12.31
C ILE A 6 -5.51 -2.52 13.28
N SER A 7 -5.35 -1.33 12.75
CA SER A 7 -5.14 -0.09 13.47
C SER A 7 -6.29 0.88 13.17
N ASP A 8 -6.61 1.75 14.12
CA ASP A 8 -7.60 2.82 13.91
C ASP A 8 -7.24 3.75 12.74
N ASP A 9 -5.96 3.78 12.33
CA ASP A 9 -5.49 4.57 11.18
C ASP A 9 -6.10 4.12 9.85
N TYR A 10 -6.57 2.88 9.77
CA TYR A 10 -7.25 2.33 8.58
C TYR A 10 -8.76 2.47 8.63
N LEU A 11 -9.36 2.74 9.79
CA LEU A 11 -10.80 2.70 9.99
C LEU A 11 -11.44 4.08 9.91
N ILE A 12 -12.57 4.18 9.24
CA ILE A 12 -13.41 5.37 9.25
C ILE A 12 -14.89 4.97 9.36
N ASN A 13 -15.65 5.70 10.19
CA ASN A 13 -17.09 5.45 10.32
C ASN A 13 -17.86 5.99 9.12
N GLN A 14 -18.90 5.27 8.69
CA GLN A 14 -19.75 5.62 7.54
C GLN A 14 -20.31 7.06 7.57
N ASN A 15 -20.54 7.61 8.76
CA ASN A 15 -21.10 8.96 8.93
C ASN A 15 -20.04 10.07 8.78
N LYS A 16 -18.78 9.72 8.58
CA LYS A 16 -17.71 10.67 8.33
C LYS A 16 -17.73 11.17 6.89
N THR A 17 -17.17 12.34 6.67
CA THR A 17 -17.17 12.95 5.34
C THR A 17 -16.07 12.39 4.44
N VAL A 18 -16.25 12.56 3.14
CA VAL A 18 -15.21 12.28 2.14
C VAL A 18 -13.93 13.06 2.46
N PHE A 19 -14.05 14.30 2.91
CA PHE A 19 -12.89 15.12 3.30
C PHE A 19 -12.11 14.52 4.48
N GLU A 20 -12.81 14.00 5.51
CA GLU A 20 -12.18 13.31 6.63
C GLU A 20 -11.48 12.03 6.18
N SER A 21 -12.06 11.28 5.22
CA SER A 21 -11.44 10.09 4.66
C SER A 21 -10.16 10.40 3.88
N ILE A 22 -10.14 11.47 3.08
CA ILE A 22 -8.94 11.94 2.37
C ILE A 22 -7.81 12.25 3.35
N LYS A 23 -8.10 12.99 4.43
CA LYS A 23 -7.11 13.29 5.48
C LYS A 23 -6.56 12.02 6.11
N LYS A 24 -7.42 11.03 6.36
CA LYS A 24 -7.02 9.77 6.97
C LYS A 24 -6.14 8.93 6.04
N ILE A 25 -6.48 8.86 4.76
CA ILE A 25 -5.67 8.21 3.73
C ILE A 25 -4.29 8.89 3.62
N ASP A 26 -4.25 10.22 3.63
CA ASP A 26 -2.98 10.95 3.60
C ASP A 26 -2.14 10.68 4.85
N SER A 27 -2.75 10.61 6.04
CA SER A 27 -2.03 10.36 7.29
C SER A 27 -1.49 8.95 7.39
N ASN A 28 -2.25 7.93 6.94
CA ASN A 28 -1.85 6.52 7.05
C ASN A 28 -0.84 6.08 5.96
N LYS A 29 -0.64 6.89 4.90
CA LYS A 29 0.31 6.62 3.80
C LYS A 29 0.10 5.28 3.08
N ARG A 30 -1.10 4.68 3.19
CA ARG A 30 -1.42 3.38 2.58
C ARG A 30 -2.34 3.47 1.37
N GLY A 31 -2.92 4.66 1.13
CA GLY A 31 -3.76 4.93 -0.04
C GLY A 31 -5.18 4.38 0.06
N PHE A 32 -5.64 3.96 1.25
CA PHE A 32 -6.99 3.46 1.45
C PHE A 32 -7.48 3.65 2.90
N VAL A 33 -8.79 3.55 3.08
CA VAL A 33 -9.46 3.37 4.38
C VAL A 33 -10.57 2.32 4.26
N LEU A 34 -10.87 1.67 5.39
CA LEU A 34 -11.94 0.69 5.54
C LEU A 34 -13.11 1.38 6.26
N ILE A 35 -14.30 1.33 5.65
CA ILE A 35 -15.48 1.99 6.18
C ILE A 35 -16.25 1.03 7.06
N THR A 36 -16.60 1.48 8.27
CA THR A 36 -17.37 0.69 9.23
C THR A 36 -18.71 1.34 9.54
N ASP A 37 -19.70 0.51 9.84
CA ASP A 37 -20.95 0.97 10.43
C ASP A 37 -20.78 1.35 11.92
N ASN A 38 -21.88 1.80 12.55
CA ASN A 38 -21.88 2.17 13.98
C ASN A 38 -21.66 0.99 14.95
N LYS A 39 -21.72 -0.25 14.46
CA LYS A 39 -21.44 -1.46 15.22
C LYS A 39 -20.03 -2.00 14.99
N GLY A 40 -19.26 -1.38 14.10
CA GLY A 40 -17.91 -1.77 13.72
C GLY A 40 -17.83 -2.87 12.66
N HIS A 41 -18.91 -3.14 11.93
CA HIS A 41 -18.88 -4.07 10.81
C HIS A 41 -18.26 -3.37 9.58
N LEU A 42 -17.47 -4.10 8.81
CA LEU A 42 -16.93 -3.62 7.53
C LEU A 42 -18.07 -3.53 6.49
N ILE A 43 -18.29 -2.34 5.93
CA ILE A 43 -19.33 -2.08 4.95
C ILE A 43 -18.79 -1.60 3.60
N GLY A 44 -17.55 -1.13 3.56
CA GLY A 44 -16.95 -0.62 2.33
C GLY A 44 -15.47 -0.38 2.44
N VAL A 45 -14.88 -0.09 1.29
CA VAL A 45 -13.48 0.29 1.12
C VAL A 45 -13.43 1.56 0.27
N LEU A 46 -12.56 2.49 0.62
CA LEU A 46 -12.29 3.68 -0.19
C LEU A 46 -10.79 3.83 -0.41
N THR A 47 -10.39 3.94 -1.68
CA THR A 47 -8.99 4.13 -2.09
C THR A 47 -8.78 5.50 -2.73
N ASP A 48 -7.53 5.94 -2.86
CA ASP A 48 -7.16 7.13 -3.65
C ASP A 48 -7.69 7.04 -5.09
N GLY A 49 -7.73 5.83 -5.66
CA GLY A 49 -8.26 5.59 -6.98
C GLY A 49 -9.78 5.82 -7.07
N ASP A 50 -10.52 5.44 -6.04
CA ASP A 50 -11.98 5.66 -5.96
C ASP A 50 -12.29 7.16 -5.85
N ILE A 51 -11.58 7.86 -4.97
CA ILE A 51 -11.71 9.32 -4.80
C ILE A 51 -11.43 10.04 -6.12
N ARG A 52 -10.35 9.67 -6.80
CA ARG A 52 -9.97 10.29 -8.08
C ARG A 52 -11.04 10.05 -9.14
N ARG A 53 -11.56 8.82 -9.26
CA ARG A 53 -12.64 8.49 -10.20
C ARG A 53 -13.90 9.29 -9.88
N TRP A 54 -14.29 9.34 -8.62
CA TRP A 54 -15.44 10.13 -8.19
C TRP A 54 -15.27 11.61 -8.53
N LEU A 55 -14.13 12.23 -8.26
CA LEU A 55 -13.84 13.63 -8.59
C LEU A 55 -13.88 13.92 -10.09
N THR A 56 -13.58 12.93 -10.94
CA THR A 56 -13.54 13.11 -12.41
C THR A 56 -14.84 12.74 -13.10
N SER A 57 -15.72 11.97 -12.46
CA SER A 57 -16.98 11.49 -13.05
C SER A 57 -18.24 12.15 -12.48
N SER A 58 -18.14 12.83 -11.35
CA SER A 58 -19.28 13.48 -10.70
C SER A 58 -19.42 14.93 -11.11
N GLU A 59 -20.65 15.37 -11.38
CA GLU A 59 -20.98 16.78 -11.59
C GLU A 59 -20.91 17.59 -10.29
N ASN A 60 -21.14 16.93 -9.16
CA ASN A 60 -21.03 17.50 -7.82
C ASN A 60 -19.92 16.81 -7.02
N THR A 61 -18.90 17.57 -6.64
CA THR A 61 -17.71 17.10 -5.88
C THR A 61 -17.70 17.67 -4.46
N ASP A 62 -18.88 17.75 -3.81
CA ASP A 62 -18.96 18.19 -2.41
C ASP A 62 -18.32 17.17 -1.49
N THR A 63 -17.12 17.46 -1.00
CA THR A 63 -16.37 16.60 -0.08
C THR A 63 -16.96 16.51 1.33
N GLN A 64 -18.04 17.26 1.63
CA GLN A 64 -18.74 17.19 2.91
C GLN A 64 -19.82 16.10 2.95
N ILE A 65 -20.11 15.43 1.83
CA ILE A 65 -21.00 14.27 1.82
C ILE A 65 -20.42 13.11 2.63
N SER A 66 -21.29 12.15 2.99
CA SER A 66 -20.87 10.94 3.70
C SER A 66 -19.91 10.10 2.85
N VAL A 67 -18.90 9.52 3.47
CA VAL A 67 -17.97 8.58 2.81
C VAL A 67 -18.69 7.35 2.27
N GLU A 68 -19.82 6.96 2.88
CA GLU A 68 -20.68 5.85 2.45
C GLU A 68 -21.21 6.03 1.02
N GLU A 69 -21.43 7.28 0.58
CA GLU A 69 -21.99 7.56 -0.75
C GLU A 69 -21.02 7.26 -1.90
N ILE A 70 -19.73 7.21 -1.63
CA ILE A 70 -18.69 7.02 -2.67
C ILE A 70 -17.83 5.78 -2.46
N CYS A 71 -17.98 5.08 -1.34
CA CYS A 71 -17.16 3.91 -1.05
C CYS A 71 -17.53 2.73 -1.97
N ASN A 72 -16.53 1.88 -2.22
CA ASN A 72 -16.75 0.62 -2.91
C ASN A 72 -17.31 -0.40 -1.92
N THR A 73 -18.54 -0.86 -2.16
CA THR A 73 -19.21 -1.91 -1.37
C THR A 73 -19.02 -3.30 -1.96
N ASP A 74 -18.57 -3.41 -3.21
CA ASP A 74 -18.24 -4.68 -3.88
C ASP A 74 -16.72 -4.93 -3.78
N PHE A 75 -16.24 -5.09 -2.55
CA PHE A 75 -14.83 -5.31 -2.25
C PHE A 75 -14.53 -6.78 -1.93
N ILE A 76 -13.30 -7.20 -2.20
CA ILE A 76 -12.82 -8.54 -1.87
C ILE A 76 -12.32 -8.54 -0.43
N PHE A 77 -12.76 -9.53 0.34
CA PHE A 77 -12.31 -9.80 1.70
C PHE A 77 -12.04 -11.29 1.92
N SER A 78 -11.43 -11.65 3.03
CA SER A 78 -11.24 -13.04 3.44
C SER A 78 -11.76 -13.26 4.86
N ALA A 79 -12.20 -14.48 5.14
CA ALA A 79 -12.55 -14.86 6.49
C ALA A 79 -11.28 -15.11 7.33
N LYS A 80 -11.34 -14.83 8.63
CA LYS A 80 -10.24 -15.12 9.57
C LYS A 80 -9.89 -16.61 9.64
N SER A 81 -10.83 -17.48 9.29
CA SER A 81 -10.65 -18.93 9.27
C SER A 81 -10.01 -19.45 7.96
N SER A 82 -9.82 -18.61 6.95
CA SER A 82 -9.23 -19.01 5.67
C SER A 82 -7.74 -19.30 5.80
N ASP A 83 -7.28 -20.28 5.04
CA ASP A 83 -5.87 -20.60 4.95
C ASP A 83 -5.08 -19.51 4.20
N ILE A 84 -3.81 -19.35 4.58
CA ILE A 84 -2.91 -18.36 3.94
C ILE A 84 -2.87 -18.53 2.43
N SER A 85 -2.84 -19.78 1.92
CA SER A 85 -2.81 -20.05 0.49
C SER A 85 -4.09 -19.64 -0.25
N GLU A 86 -5.23 -19.61 0.43
CA GLU A 86 -6.50 -19.12 -0.12
C GLU A 86 -6.48 -17.60 -0.23
N ILE A 87 -6.00 -16.92 0.82
CA ILE A 87 -5.85 -15.44 0.82
C ILE A 87 -4.88 -15.00 -0.29
N GLU A 88 -3.76 -15.71 -0.47
CA GLU A 88 -2.79 -15.39 -1.52
C GLU A 88 -3.38 -15.46 -2.93
N LYS A 89 -4.31 -16.38 -3.20
CA LYS A 89 -4.98 -16.51 -4.52
C LYS A 89 -5.93 -15.36 -4.84
N LEU A 90 -6.40 -14.63 -3.83
CA LEU A 90 -7.28 -13.48 -4.02
C LEU A 90 -6.54 -12.25 -4.55
N PHE A 91 -5.22 -12.16 -4.36
CA PHE A 91 -4.44 -11.03 -4.86
C PHE A 91 -4.35 -10.99 -6.39
N SER A 92 -4.36 -9.79 -6.92
CA SER A 92 -4.12 -9.50 -8.34
C SER A 92 -3.20 -8.29 -8.46
N ASP A 93 -2.82 -7.91 -9.68
CA ASP A 93 -1.98 -6.73 -9.90
C ASP A 93 -2.64 -5.42 -9.44
N LYS A 94 -3.97 -5.42 -9.37
CA LYS A 94 -4.77 -4.25 -8.94
C LYS A 94 -5.18 -4.33 -7.48
N LEU A 95 -5.17 -5.51 -6.86
CA LEU A 95 -5.60 -5.74 -5.48
C LEU A 95 -4.39 -5.95 -4.59
N ILE A 96 -3.99 -4.90 -3.87
CA ILE A 96 -2.76 -4.87 -3.07
C ILE A 96 -2.99 -5.14 -1.58
N PHE A 97 -4.24 -5.11 -1.13
CA PHE A 97 -4.62 -5.43 0.25
C PHE A 97 -5.97 -6.14 0.28
N ILE A 98 -6.19 -6.98 1.29
CA ILE A 98 -7.42 -7.76 1.50
C ILE A 98 -7.78 -7.66 2.98
N PRO A 99 -8.93 -7.06 3.34
CA PRO A 99 -9.44 -7.11 4.70
C PRO A 99 -9.74 -8.55 5.13
N ILE A 100 -9.36 -8.90 6.35
CA ILE A 100 -9.67 -10.18 6.96
C ILE A 100 -10.68 -9.92 8.07
N ILE A 101 -11.84 -10.56 7.98
CA ILE A 101 -12.97 -10.36 8.88
C ILE A 101 -13.25 -11.59 9.74
N ASP A 102 -13.78 -11.36 10.92
CA ASP A 102 -14.27 -12.41 11.81
C ASP A 102 -15.70 -12.85 11.45
N SER A 103 -16.24 -13.82 12.22
CA SER A 103 -17.61 -14.34 12.04
C SER A 103 -18.71 -13.31 12.30
N ASN A 104 -18.38 -12.17 12.91
CA ASN A 104 -19.29 -11.07 13.18
C ASN A 104 -19.13 -9.92 12.18
N ASN A 105 -18.48 -10.17 11.05
CA ASN A 105 -18.18 -9.15 10.01
C ASN A 105 -17.33 -7.97 10.52
N ARG A 106 -16.55 -8.15 11.59
CA ARG A 106 -15.62 -7.16 12.10
C ARG A 106 -14.22 -7.40 11.56
N ILE A 107 -13.49 -6.34 11.32
CA ILE A 107 -12.14 -6.42 10.78
C ILE A 107 -11.19 -6.91 11.86
N ASP A 108 -10.50 -8.04 11.61
CA ASP A 108 -9.47 -8.60 12.49
C ASP A 108 -8.07 -8.11 12.10
N SER A 109 -7.80 -8.14 10.82
CA SER A 109 -6.48 -7.82 10.26
C SER A 109 -6.58 -7.49 8.77
N ILE A 110 -5.46 -7.10 8.17
CA ILE A 110 -5.36 -6.83 6.73
C ILE A 110 -4.19 -7.63 6.17
N ALA A 111 -4.46 -8.41 5.12
CA ALA A 111 -3.41 -9.01 4.32
C ALA A 111 -2.94 -8.01 3.25
N PHE A 112 -1.63 -7.83 3.14
CA PHE A 112 -1.00 -7.02 2.10
C PHE A 112 -0.25 -7.91 1.12
N ARG A 113 -0.38 -7.60 -0.16
CA ARG A 113 0.49 -8.21 -1.17
C ARG A 113 1.92 -7.76 -0.91
N ASP A 114 2.82 -8.70 -0.83
CA ASP A 114 4.25 -8.41 -0.84
C ASP A 114 4.67 -8.12 -2.28
N ASN A 115 4.57 -6.87 -2.69
CA ASN A 115 4.88 -6.45 -4.06
C ASN A 115 6.39 -6.30 -4.32
N LYS A 116 7.24 -6.76 -3.41
CA LYS A 116 8.64 -6.34 -3.42
C LYS A 116 9.64 -7.48 -3.51
N ASN A 117 9.47 -8.33 -4.50
CA ASN A 117 10.61 -9.04 -5.05
C ASN A 117 11.12 -8.26 -6.27
N TYR A 118 11.77 -7.12 -6.03
CA TYR A 118 12.53 -6.46 -7.08
C TYR A 118 13.76 -7.30 -7.38
N LYS A 119 14.03 -7.56 -8.65
CA LYS A 119 15.30 -8.18 -9.08
C LYS A 119 16.13 -7.15 -9.83
N ILE A 120 17.35 -6.97 -9.36
CA ILE A 120 18.40 -6.25 -10.10
C ILE A 120 19.40 -7.31 -10.52
N SER A 121 19.41 -7.68 -11.79
CA SER A 121 20.18 -8.82 -12.30
C SER A 121 19.82 -10.11 -11.53
N THR A 122 20.76 -10.70 -10.81
CA THR A 122 20.57 -11.89 -9.97
C THR A 122 20.22 -11.58 -8.52
N PHE A 123 20.26 -10.31 -8.12
CA PHE A 123 19.99 -9.88 -6.76
C PHE A 123 18.50 -9.69 -6.51
N GLU A 124 17.95 -10.34 -5.49
CA GLU A 124 16.55 -10.22 -5.08
C GLU A 124 16.46 -9.23 -3.91
N ILE A 125 15.71 -8.13 -4.11
CA ILE A 125 15.46 -7.11 -3.09
C ILE A 125 14.11 -7.41 -2.43
N SER A 126 14.13 -7.80 -1.16
CA SER A 126 12.92 -8.02 -0.36
C SER A 126 13.17 -7.71 1.11
N ILE A 127 12.10 -7.64 1.90
CA ILE A 127 12.18 -7.31 3.33
C ILE A 127 13.02 -8.31 4.14
N ASN A 128 13.15 -9.54 3.64
CA ASN A 128 13.88 -10.63 4.31
C ASN A 128 15.28 -10.89 3.71
N LYS A 129 15.76 -10.02 2.82
CA LYS A 129 17.07 -10.12 2.17
C LYS A 129 18.00 -9.02 2.66
N PRO A 130 19.33 -9.20 2.53
CA PRO A 130 20.28 -8.13 2.80
C PRO A 130 19.94 -6.85 2.01
N THR A 131 20.27 -5.71 2.59
CA THR A 131 20.06 -4.41 1.94
C THR A 131 20.93 -4.32 0.69
N PHE A 132 20.35 -3.94 -0.45
CA PHE A 132 21.07 -3.66 -1.69
C PHE A 132 21.53 -2.21 -1.68
N ILE A 133 22.84 -1.99 -1.76
CA ILE A 133 23.46 -0.66 -1.64
C ILE A 133 23.83 -0.15 -3.03
N ILE A 134 23.23 0.98 -3.42
CA ILE A 134 23.54 1.66 -4.67
C ILE A 134 24.39 2.88 -4.37
N ALA A 135 25.58 2.96 -4.97
CA ALA A 135 26.44 4.14 -4.90
C ALA A 135 26.16 5.10 -6.04
N GLU A 136 25.75 6.32 -5.72
CA GLU A 136 25.60 7.39 -6.72
C GLU A 136 26.91 8.18 -6.84
N ILE A 137 27.70 7.91 -7.88
CA ILE A 137 28.96 8.61 -8.15
C ILE A 137 28.81 9.79 -9.13
N GLY A 138 27.68 9.87 -9.85
CA GLY A 138 27.28 10.98 -10.70
C GLY A 138 28.40 11.53 -11.61
N ASN A 139 28.42 12.85 -11.85
CA ASN A 139 29.40 13.55 -12.67
C ASN A 139 30.67 14.00 -11.92
N ASN A 140 30.93 13.44 -10.74
CA ASN A 140 32.06 13.84 -9.87
C ASN A 140 33.45 13.59 -10.49
N HIS A 141 33.50 12.83 -11.60
CA HIS A 141 34.72 12.63 -12.38
C HIS A 141 35.11 13.83 -13.28
N ASN A 142 34.27 14.86 -13.42
CA ASN A 142 34.53 16.09 -14.14
C ASN A 142 35.13 15.89 -15.57
N GLY A 143 34.70 14.84 -16.28
CA GLY A 143 35.19 14.47 -17.61
C GLY A 143 36.48 13.64 -17.62
N SER A 144 37.08 13.35 -16.47
CA SER A 144 38.26 12.50 -16.37
C SER A 144 37.89 11.03 -16.28
N LEU A 145 38.26 10.22 -17.29
CA LEU A 145 38.04 8.78 -17.30
C LEU A 145 38.79 8.07 -16.18
N GLU A 146 40.03 8.48 -15.88
CA GLU A 146 40.82 7.94 -14.78
C GLU A 146 40.12 8.14 -13.42
N LEU A 147 39.58 9.36 -13.20
CA LEU A 147 38.85 9.63 -11.97
C LEU A 147 37.55 8.86 -11.90
N ALA A 148 36.85 8.64 -13.03
CA ALA A 148 35.64 7.82 -13.08
C ALA A 148 35.92 6.39 -12.62
N TYR A 149 36.98 5.74 -13.13
CA TYR A 149 37.39 4.40 -12.67
C TYR A 149 37.73 4.37 -11.19
N LYS A 150 38.47 5.36 -10.68
CA LYS A 150 38.80 5.45 -9.24
C LYS A 150 37.56 5.56 -8.36
N LEU A 151 36.51 6.27 -8.81
CA LEU A 151 35.25 6.39 -8.11
C LEU A 151 34.50 5.05 -8.05
N VAL A 152 34.46 4.31 -9.17
CA VAL A 152 33.88 2.96 -9.24
C VAL A 152 34.62 2.01 -8.29
N ASP A 153 35.96 1.98 -8.34
CA ASP A 153 36.77 1.13 -7.47
C ASP A 153 36.54 1.45 -5.99
N LYS A 154 36.38 2.74 -5.65
CA LYS A 154 36.04 3.16 -4.28
C LYS A 154 34.65 2.70 -3.86
N ALA A 155 33.65 2.83 -4.72
CA ALA A 155 32.30 2.34 -4.45
C ALA A 155 32.30 0.84 -4.16
N VAL A 156 32.95 0.04 -5.03
CA VAL A 156 33.10 -1.41 -4.85
C VAL A 156 33.83 -1.75 -3.55
N SER A 157 34.97 -1.10 -3.30
CA SER A 157 35.78 -1.37 -2.07
C SER A 157 35.06 -0.95 -0.78
N SER A 158 34.04 -0.07 -0.88
CA SER A 158 33.19 0.35 0.25
C SER A 158 32.00 -0.57 0.46
N GLY A 159 31.82 -1.61 -0.37
CA GLY A 159 30.76 -2.60 -0.23
C GLY A 159 29.45 -2.20 -0.92
N ALA A 160 29.49 -1.31 -1.91
CA ALA A 160 28.32 -1.05 -2.75
C ALA A 160 28.08 -2.22 -3.73
N ASP A 161 26.80 -2.57 -3.93
CA ASP A 161 26.38 -3.65 -4.83
C ASP A 161 26.21 -3.14 -6.28
N CYS A 162 25.98 -1.83 -6.47
CA CYS A 162 25.80 -1.17 -7.75
C CYS A 162 26.27 0.27 -7.70
#